data_2bcb8b7fca022e112f09158bc3879aea
#
_entry.id   2bcb8b7fca022e112f09158bc3879aea
#
_cell.length_a   1.000
_cell.length_b   1.000
_cell.length_c   1.000
_cell.angle_alpha   90.00
_cell.angle_beta   90.00
_cell.angle_gamma   90.00
#
_symmetry.space_group_name_H-M   'P 1'
#
loop_
_entity.id
_entity.type
_entity.pdbx_description
1 polymer ?
#
loop_
_entity_poly.entity_id
_entity_poly.type
_entity_poly.pdbx_seq_one_letter_code
_entity_poly.pdbx_strand_id
1 'polypeptide(L)'
;MSTMKNSKKKELRPALQDRPGGSSRRQFLRQTTVAGVAALLLPQRLTAEETRPFFIEGYAGQTSYAPGEEVTFHVSTSAPKFTLEIARMGLKAEVVWATKTPVPGAEHPIPENASSHGCGWPAALTVKIPADWRSGYYSVTMRASDSGEKFVHRGSRKMQADCYFVVRSAAPGRDTKILLQLSTNTYNAYNNWGGTSLYAYNGRGNVQGNRVSIERPPSSQFAVWELPFVQWAERNGYQIDYSANSDLEFRPELLQRYRLVLSVGHDEYWSGSMRDNLERFIGNGGNVAFFSGNTCCWQVRSEDQGRALTCFKQNYFVDPAFSAREFKTLSTAWSHHLLKRPENQLTGVGFLWGGFRRSHGQFMDDPAEYTVHRPEHWVFQGAGLKRGDVFGGKDTIVGYEADGCELEWRDGLPFPTHKDGTPETFTVLSTCPVRWHPDDCEWYERWEKGRTGAACMGLYTRGGTVFNAATTDWSHGLLGADKVVERITKNVLDHLSK
;
A
#
# COMPACT_ATOMS: atom_id res chain seq x y z
N MET A 1 58.99 41.07 13.16
CA MET A 1 60.14 40.19 13.47
C MET A 1 59.57 38.82 13.65
N SER A 2 59.78 38.01 12.61
CA SER A 2 60.54 36.76 12.57
C SER A 2 59.80 35.62 13.26
N THR A 3 59.58 34.44 12.70
CA THR A 3 60.07 33.73 11.50
C THR A 3 59.21 32.49 11.28
N MET A 4 58.99 32.15 10.02
CA MET A 4 58.47 30.85 9.53
C MET A 4 59.26 29.67 10.08
N LYS A 5 58.64 28.51 10.26
CA LYS A 5 59.22 27.22 9.85
C LYS A 5 58.14 26.21 9.42
N ASN A 6 58.26 25.80 8.18
CA ASN A 6 57.69 24.63 7.51
C ASN A 6 58.20 23.33 8.10
N SER A 7 57.35 22.29 8.20
CA SER A 7 57.80 20.90 8.00
C SER A 7 56.64 19.94 7.64
N LYS A 8 56.66 19.56 6.38
CA LYS A 8 56.53 18.23 5.76
C LYS A 8 55.36 17.31 6.16
N LYS A 9 54.58 17.08 5.12
CA LYS A 9 53.69 15.92 4.86
C LYS A 9 54.34 14.58 5.21
N LYS A 10 53.57 13.68 5.76
CA LYS A 10 53.70 12.23 5.56
C LYS A 10 52.30 11.62 5.37
N GLU A 11 52.03 11.21 4.14
CA GLU A 11 50.95 10.34 3.74
C GLU A 11 51.19 8.94 4.34
N LEU A 12 50.14 8.38 4.95
CA LEU A 12 50.06 6.95 5.20
C LEU A 12 48.67 6.50 4.80
N ARG A 13 48.57 5.88 3.62
CA ARG A 13 47.44 5.07 3.21
C ARG A 13 47.54 3.70 3.89
N PRO A 14 46.44 3.14 4.42
CA PRO A 14 46.32 1.71 4.56
C PRO A 14 45.59 1.09 3.36
N ALA A 15 46.07 -0.08 2.98
CA ALA A 15 45.67 -0.85 1.83
C ALA A 15 44.19 -1.32 1.91
N LEU A 16 43.46 -1.14 0.81
CA LEU A 16 42.19 -1.79 0.53
C LEU A 16 42.45 -3.27 0.19
N GLN A 17 41.92 -4.17 0.98
CA GLN A 17 41.77 -5.58 0.62
C GLN A 17 40.60 -5.74 -0.33
N ASP A 18 40.88 -6.27 -1.52
CA ASP A 18 39.92 -6.66 -2.53
C ASP A 18 38.90 -7.70 -2.00
N ARG A 19 37.65 -7.43 -2.19
CA ARG A 19 36.58 -8.45 -2.21
C ARG A 19 35.98 -8.46 -3.61
N PRO A 20 35.65 -9.65 -4.18
CA PRO A 20 35.34 -9.79 -5.58
C PRO A 20 34.04 -9.14 -5.98
N GLY A 21 34.09 -8.32 -7.03
CA GLY A 21 33.00 -7.57 -7.59
C GLY A 21 31.97 -8.43 -8.28
N GLY A 22 30.70 -8.19 -7.97
CA GLY A 22 29.58 -8.64 -8.76
C GLY A 22 29.55 -7.90 -10.09
N SER A 23 29.58 -8.63 -11.21
CA SER A 23 29.57 -8.09 -12.55
C SER A 23 28.21 -7.41 -12.86
N SER A 24 28.26 -6.16 -13.33
CA SER A 24 27.08 -5.44 -13.78
C SER A 24 26.58 -6.00 -15.12
N ARG A 25 25.26 -6.02 -15.32
CA ARG A 25 24.58 -6.50 -16.54
C ARG A 25 25.06 -5.87 -17.87
N ARG A 26 25.89 -4.84 -17.83
CA ARG A 26 26.46 -4.19 -19.03
C ARG A 26 27.72 -4.84 -19.58
N GLN A 27 28.38 -5.72 -18.83
CA GLN A 27 29.61 -6.40 -19.30
C GLN A 27 29.34 -7.72 -20.01
N PHE A 28 28.14 -8.29 -19.93
CA PHE A 28 27.82 -9.58 -20.58
C PHE A 28 27.53 -9.47 -22.09
N LEU A 29 27.41 -8.29 -22.66
CA LEU A 29 27.03 -8.09 -24.07
C LEU A 29 28.18 -7.69 -25.01
N ARG A 30 29.46 -7.83 -24.61
CA ARG A 30 30.58 -7.41 -25.45
C ARG A 30 31.66 -8.48 -25.78
N GLN A 31 31.39 -9.76 -25.55
CA GLN A 31 32.33 -10.80 -25.99
C GLN A 31 31.59 -11.97 -26.63
N THR A 32 31.21 -11.81 -27.88
CA THR A 32 31.08 -12.90 -28.85
C THR A 32 31.04 -12.30 -30.28
N THR A 33 32.19 -12.09 -30.85
CA THR A 33 32.34 -12.01 -32.30
C THR A 33 33.59 -12.78 -32.71
N VAL A 34 33.39 -13.58 -33.76
CA VAL A 34 34.39 -14.21 -34.64
C VAL A 34 34.90 -15.58 -34.23
N ALA A 35 34.30 -16.61 -34.80
CA ALA A 35 35.00 -17.67 -35.54
C ALA A 35 34.02 -18.33 -36.50
N GLY A 36 34.17 -18.08 -37.79
CA GLY A 36 33.42 -18.74 -38.86
C GLY A 36 33.98 -20.11 -39.15
N VAL A 37 33.10 -21.12 -39.35
CA VAL A 37 33.31 -22.29 -40.18
C VAL A 37 32.01 -22.59 -40.91
N ALA A 38 32.05 -22.53 -42.23
CA ALA A 38 30.99 -22.96 -43.13
C ALA A 38 30.80 -24.48 -43.02
N ALA A 39 29.64 -24.96 -42.70
CA ALA A 39 29.19 -26.32 -42.85
C ALA A 39 27.84 -26.37 -43.55
N LEU A 40 27.77 -27.14 -44.58
CA LEU A 40 26.77 -27.35 -45.61
C LEU A 40 25.35 -27.54 -45.06
N LEU A 41 24.40 -26.80 -45.65
CA LEU A 41 22.96 -26.88 -45.49
C LEU A 41 22.39 -28.25 -45.89
N LEU A 42 21.85 -28.97 -44.94
CA LEU A 42 20.71 -29.89 -45.16
C LEU A 42 19.52 -29.29 -44.41
N PRO A 43 18.33 -29.23 -45.01
CA PRO A 43 17.15 -28.74 -44.30
C PRO A 43 16.69 -29.82 -43.33
N GLN A 44 17.17 -29.80 -42.08
CA GLN A 44 16.49 -30.46 -41.01
C GLN A 44 15.19 -29.70 -40.75
N ARG A 45 14.07 -30.29 -41.16
CA ARG A 45 12.76 -29.93 -40.61
C ARG A 45 12.80 -30.21 -39.11
N LEU A 46 13.12 -29.15 -38.36
CA LEU A 46 12.87 -29.11 -36.93
C LEU A 46 11.37 -28.92 -36.73
N THR A 47 10.62 -30.02 -36.74
CA THR A 47 9.31 -30.08 -36.12
C THR A 47 9.52 -30.38 -34.64
N ALA A 48 10.16 -29.54 -33.92
CA ALA A 48 9.95 -29.40 -32.49
C ALA A 48 8.92 -28.28 -32.36
N GLU A 49 7.68 -28.61 -32.18
CA GLU A 49 6.70 -27.74 -31.58
C GLU A 49 7.32 -27.34 -30.24
N GLU A 50 7.91 -26.15 -30.15
CA GLU A 50 8.33 -25.57 -28.88
C GLU A 50 7.05 -25.45 -28.05
N THR A 51 6.81 -26.40 -27.17
CA THR A 51 5.71 -26.36 -26.22
C THR A 51 5.91 -25.12 -25.36
N ARG A 52 5.20 -24.04 -25.70
CA ARG A 52 5.16 -22.83 -24.87
C ARG A 52 4.62 -23.25 -23.50
N PRO A 53 5.30 -22.87 -22.41
CA PRO A 53 4.80 -23.20 -21.09
C PRO A 53 3.42 -22.58 -20.89
N PHE A 54 2.50 -23.33 -20.32
CA PHE A 54 1.18 -22.83 -19.99
C PHE A 54 1.28 -21.63 -19.03
N PHE A 55 0.37 -20.71 -19.21
CA PHE A 55 0.20 -19.57 -18.28
C PHE A 55 -1.27 -19.44 -17.88
N ILE A 56 -1.51 -18.73 -16.79
CA ILE A 56 -2.82 -18.26 -16.38
C ILE A 56 -2.70 -16.89 -15.75
N GLU A 57 -3.63 -16.00 -16.05
CA GLU A 57 -3.77 -14.65 -15.48
C GLU A 57 -5.26 -14.35 -15.36
N GLY A 58 -5.66 -13.53 -14.38
CA GLY A 58 -7.07 -13.18 -14.25
C GLY A 58 -7.34 -12.15 -13.15
N TYR A 59 -8.58 -11.68 -13.12
CA TYR A 59 -9.05 -10.69 -12.15
C TYR A 59 -10.55 -10.88 -11.84
N ALA A 60 -11.00 -10.32 -10.71
CA ALA A 60 -12.41 -10.23 -10.36
C ALA A 60 -13.03 -8.98 -10.99
N GLY A 61 -14.29 -9.05 -11.42
CA GLY A 61 -14.97 -7.96 -12.13
C GLY A 61 -15.19 -6.69 -11.31
N GLN A 62 -15.21 -6.81 -9.97
CA GLN A 62 -15.25 -5.67 -9.03
C GLN A 62 -14.34 -5.95 -7.86
N THR A 63 -13.99 -4.88 -7.12
CA THR A 63 -13.14 -4.99 -5.93
C THR A 63 -13.93 -5.44 -4.70
N SER A 64 -15.23 -5.11 -4.61
CA SER A 64 -16.04 -5.33 -3.42
C SER A 64 -17.44 -5.83 -3.78
N TYR A 65 -17.91 -6.80 -3.01
CA TYR A 65 -19.23 -7.44 -3.18
C TYR A 65 -19.95 -7.61 -1.85
N ALA A 66 -21.28 -7.69 -1.90
CA ALA A 66 -22.10 -8.14 -0.77
C ALA A 66 -22.47 -9.62 -0.91
N PRO A 67 -22.77 -10.35 0.18
CA PRO A 67 -23.39 -11.67 0.10
C PRO A 67 -24.67 -11.64 -0.73
N GLY A 68 -24.84 -12.65 -1.59
CA GLY A 68 -25.93 -12.75 -2.56
C GLY A 68 -25.60 -12.16 -3.93
N GLU A 69 -24.61 -11.29 -4.05
CA GLU A 69 -24.10 -10.81 -5.34
C GLU A 69 -23.27 -11.88 -6.06
N GLU A 70 -23.05 -11.68 -7.34
CA GLU A 70 -22.26 -12.57 -8.19
C GLU A 70 -20.89 -11.96 -8.48
N VAL A 71 -19.82 -12.69 -8.13
CA VAL A 71 -18.46 -12.34 -8.53
C VAL A 71 -18.14 -13.02 -9.86
N THR A 72 -17.73 -12.21 -10.84
CA THR A 72 -17.24 -12.69 -12.14
C THR A 72 -15.73 -12.77 -12.12
N PHE A 73 -15.18 -13.83 -12.70
CA PHE A 73 -13.75 -14.00 -12.90
C PHE A 73 -13.43 -13.96 -14.39
N HIS A 74 -12.54 -13.07 -14.77
CA HIS A 74 -12.05 -12.84 -16.12
C HIS A 74 -10.66 -13.45 -16.21
N VAL A 75 -10.53 -14.56 -16.97
CA VAL A 75 -9.33 -15.38 -16.97
C VAL A 75 -8.81 -15.55 -18.38
N SER A 76 -7.51 -15.35 -18.58
CA SER A 76 -6.79 -15.67 -19.81
C SER A 76 -5.76 -16.75 -19.53
N THR A 77 -5.78 -17.84 -20.29
CA THR A 77 -4.85 -18.95 -20.13
C THR A 77 -4.59 -19.65 -21.46
N SER A 78 -3.35 -20.10 -21.70
CA SER A 78 -3.00 -20.98 -22.82
C SER A 78 -3.28 -22.45 -22.53
N ALA A 79 -3.62 -22.79 -21.27
CA ALA A 79 -3.99 -24.16 -20.91
C ALA A 79 -5.42 -24.49 -21.37
N PRO A 80 -5.71 -25.76 -21.76
CA PRO A 80 -7.05 -26.16 -22.18
C PRO A 80 -8.09 -26.07 -21.07
N LYS A 81 -7.64 -26.12 -19.81
CA LYS A 81 -8.50 -26.04 -18.62
C LYS A 81 -7.78 -25.34 -17.48
N PHE A 82 -8.55 -24.84 -16.51
CA PHE A 82 -8.03 -24.28 -15.26
C PHE A 82 -8.95 -24.62 -14.08
N THR A 83 -8.39 -24.47 -12.87
CA THR A 83 -9.14 -24.55 -11.62
C THR A 83 -9.02 -23.23 -10.86
N LEU A 84 -10.01 -22.95 -10.02
CA LEU A 84 -10.08 -21.75 -9.18
C LEU A 84 -10.45 -22.14 -7.76
N GLU A 85 -9.73 -21.59 -6.79
CA GLU A 85 -9.95 -21.76 -5.36
C GLU A 85 -10.11 -20.38 -4.70
N ILE A 86 -11.10 -20.24 -3.83
CA ILE A 86 -11.36 -19.00 -3.09
C ILE A 86 -11.13 -19.28 -1.60
N ALA A 87 -10.26 -18.49 -0.97
CA ALA A 87 -9.98 -18.59 0.45
C ALA A 87 -10.22 -17.24 1.16
N ARG A 88 -10.96 -17.24 2.27
CA ARG A 88 -11.02 -16.09 3.17
C ARG A 88 -9.72 -16.01 3.96
N MET A 89 -9.11 -14.82 3.96
CA MET A 89 -7.88 -14.56 4.67
C MET A 89 -8.19 -13.92 6.04
N GLY A 90 -7.91 -14.67 7.10
CA GLY A 90 -8.09 -14.25 8.49
C GLY A 90 -6.95 -14.77 9.34
N LEU A 91 -7.21 -15.17 10.58
CA LEU A 91 -6.20 -15.83 11.45
C LEU A 91 -5.50 -17.00 10.73
N LYS A 92 -6.28 -17.71 9.92
CA LYS A 92 -5.81 -18.71 8.95
C LYS A 92 -6.48 -18.46 7.63
N ALA A 93 -5.86 -18.88 6.53
CA ALA A 93 -6.52 -18.98 5.25
C ALA A 93 -7.55 -20.13 5.31
N GLU A 94 -8.81 -19.82 4.98
CA GLU A 94 -9.92 -20.76 4.99
C GLU A 94 -10.47 -20.88 3.58
N VAL A 95 -10.28 -22.04 2.94
CA VAL A 95 -10.85 -22.32 1.62
C VAL A 95 -12.35 -22.48 1.77
N VAL A 96 -13.10 -21.57 1.14
CA VAL A 96 -14.56 -21.52 1.23
C VAL A 96 -15.25 -22.00 -0.04
N TRP A 97 -14.52 -22.04 -1.15
CA TRP A 97 -15.03 -22.49 -2.42
C TRP A 97 -13.91 -22.93 -3.37
N ALA A 98 -14.20 -23.94 -4.18
CA ALA A 98 -13.31 -24.37 -5.26
C ALA A 98 -14.12 -24.93 -6.44
N THR A 99 -13.57 -24.84 -7.63
CA THR A 99 -14.17 -25.49 -8.82
C THR A 99 -14.24 -27.02 -8.61
N LYS A 100 -15.44 -27.59 -8.78
CA LYS A 100 -15.63 -29.05 -8.69
C LYS A 100 -15.06 -29.78 -9.90
N THR A 101 -15.13 -29.14 -11.06
CA THR A 101 -14.57 -29.62 -12.32
C THR A 101 -13.76 -28.52 -12.98
N PRO A 102 -12.62 -28.83 -13.63
CA PRO A 102 -11.86 -27.80 -14.33
C PRO A 102 -12.70 -27.05 -15.37
N VAL A 103 -12.54 -25.73 -15.40
CA VAL A 103 -13.20 -24.81 -16.33
C VAL A 103 -12.44 -24.80 -17.67
N PRO A 104 -13.12 -24.73 -18.83
CA PRO A 104 -12.45 -24.56 -20.11
C PRO A 104 -11.59 -23.28 -20.13
N GLY A 105 -10.34 -23.41 -20.58
CA GLY A 105 -9.43 -22.28 -20.73
C GLY A 105 -9.56 -21.62 -22.10
N ALA A 106 -9.26 -20.34 -22.16
CA ALA A 106 -9.13 -19.57 -23.39
C ALA A 106 -8.05 -18.50 -23.23
N GLU A 107 -7.23 -18.32 -24.25
CA GLU A 107 -6.27 -17.21 -24.30
C GLU A 107 -6.95 -15.98 -24.90
N HIS A 108 -6.80 -14.84 -24.21
CA HIS A 108 -7.35 -13.56 -24.63
C HIS A 108 -6.21 -12.57 -24.90
N PRO A 109 -6.35 -11.69 -25.91
CA PRO A 109 -5.37 -10.67 -26.21
C PRO A 109 -5.25 -9.66 -25.04
N ILE A 110 -4.06 -9.10 -24.87
CA ILE A 110 -3.81 -8.01 -23.93
C ILE A 110 -3.81 -6.72 -24.73
N PRO A 111 -4.78 -5.81 -24.53
CA PRO A 111 -4.79 -4.51 -25.18
C PRO A 111 -3.54 -3.69 -24.80
N GLU A 112 -3.05 -2.85 -25.70
CA GLU A 112 -1.90 -1.98 -25.44
C GLU A 112 -2.15 -1.02 -24.26
N ASN A 113 -3.40 -0.60 -24.06
CA ASN A 113 -3.84 0.27 -22.99
C ASN A 113 -4.43 -0.49 -21.79
N ALA A 114 -4.16 -1.79 -21.64
CA ALA A 114 -4.75 -2.62 -20.58
C ALA A 114 -4.48 -2.09 -19.17
N SER A 115 -3.30 -1.48 -18.92
CA SER A 115 -2.98 -0.90 -17.63
C SER A 115 -3.91 0.24 -17.22
N SER A 116 -4.41 1.00 -18.20
CA SER A 116 -5.25 2.18 -17.97
C SER A 116 -6.74 1.92 -18.23
N HIS A 117 -7.10 1.06 -19.21
CA HIS A 117 -8.49 0.85 -19.65
C HIS A 117 -9.01 -0.57 -19.43
N GLY A 118 -8.18 -1.44 -18.84
CA GLY A 118 -8.57 -2.82 -18.57
C GLY A 118 -8.36 -3.75 -19.75
N CYS A 119 -8.55 -5.04 -19.50
CA CYS A 119 -8.35 -6.10 -20.47
C CYS A 119 -9.56 -6.34 -21.38
N GLY A 120 -10.77 -6.05 -20.87
CA GLY A 120 -12.01 -6.35 -21.59
C GLY A 120 -12.25 -7.85 -21.83
N TRP A 121 -11.57 -8.72 -21.06
CA TRP A 121 -11.76 -10.18 -21.20
C TRP A 121 -13.19 -10.59 -20.82
N PRO A 122 -13.79 -11.56 -21.47
CA PRO A 122 -15.09 -12.08 -21.07
C PRO A 122 -15.02 -12.77 -19.69
N ALA A 123 -16.15 -12.85 -19.00
CA ALA A 123 -16.25 -13.65 -17.78
C ALA A 123 -16.10 -15.13 -18.12
N ALA A 124 -15.08 -15.79 -17.57
CA ALA A 124 -14.84 -17.23 -17.73
C ALA A 124 -15.61 -18.04 -16.69
N LEU A 125 -15.91 -17.45 -15.54
CA LEU A 125 -16.61 -18.09 -14.43
C LEU A 125 -17.37 -17.04 -13.62
N THR A 126 -18.57 -17.40 -13.15
CA THR A 126 -19.34 -16.60 -12.20
C THR A 126 -19.66 -17.44 -10.97
N VAL A 127 -19.45 -16.86 -9.79
CA VAL A 127 -19.73 -17.50 -8.51
C VAL A 127 -20.66 -16.61 -7.70
N LYS A 128 -21.82 -17.14 -7.30
CA LYS A 128 -22.71 -16.45 -6.38
C LYS A 128 -22.14 -16.52 -4.97
N ILE A 129 -21.97 -15.39 -4.31
CA ILE A 129 -21.48 -15.31 -2.94
C ILE A 129 -22.57 -15.81 -1.98
N PRO A 130 -22.33 -16.88 -1.22
CA PRO A 130 -23.30 -17.39 -0.23
C PRO A 130 -23.61 -16.36 0.85
N ALA A 131 -24.81 -16.44 1.41
CA ALA A 131 -25.27 -15.50 2.44
C ALA A 131 -24.51 -15.64 3.77
N ASP A 132 -23.86 -16.77 4.00
CA ASP A 132 -23.09 -17.10 5.20
C ASP A 132 -21.59 -16.77 5.09
N TRP A 133 -21.13 -16.28 3.93
CA TRP A 133 -19.75 -15.82 3.83
C TRP A 133 -19.54 -14.60 4.71
N ARG A 134 -18.56 -14.72 5.59
CA ARG A 134 -18.19 -13.63 6.52
C ARG A 134 -17.52 -12.48 5.76
N SER A 135 -17.69 -11.28 6.25
CA SER A 135 -16.92 -10.14 5.77
C SER A 135 -15.41 -10.41 5.82
N GLY A 136 -14.67 -9.96 4.78
CA GLY A 136 -13.24 -10.25 4.72
C GLY A 136 -12.58 -9.96 3.37
N TYR A 137 -11.27 -10.13 3.34
CA TYR A 137 -10.47 -10.22 2.12
C TYR A 137 -10.47 -11.67 1.65
N TYR A 138 -10.79 -11.88 0.38
CA TYR A 138 -10.86 -13.18 -0.26
C TYR A 138 -9.76 -13.29 -1.33
N SER A 139 -8.80 -14.16 -1.09
CA SER A 139 -7.78 -14.51 -2.07
C SER A 139 -8.32 -15.57 -3.01
N VAL A 140 -8.05 -15.39 -4.29
CA VAL A 140 -8.47 -16.30 -5.34
C VAL A 140 -7.23 -16.84 -6.03
N THR A 141 -7.01 -18.14 -5.96
CA THR A 141 -5.89 -18.81 -6.63
C THR A 141 -6.40 -19.53 -7.87
N MET A 142 -5.88 -19.17 -9.02
CA MET A 142 -6.13 -19.79 -10.32
C MET A 142 -4.95 -20.68 -10.71
N ARG A 143 -5.22 -21.92 -11.17
CA ARG A 143 -4.18 -22.85 -11.62
C ARG A 143 -4.49 -23.36 -13.01
N ALA A 144 -3.55 -23.19 -13.94
CA ALA A 144 -3.61 -23.82 -15.25
C ALA A 144 -3.52 -25.34 -15.07
N SER A 145 -4.43 -26.08 -15.70
CA SER A 145 -4.51 -27.54 -15.60
C SER A 145 -4.18 -28.18 -16.94
N ASP A 146 -3.19 -29.05 -16.95
CA ASP A 146 -2.93 -29.97 -18.03
C ASP A 146 -3.24 -31.40 -17.60
N SER A 147 -3.56 -32.24 -18.56
CA SER A 147 -3.93 -33.63 -18.37
C SER A 147 -2.74 -34.55 -18.05
N GLY A 148 -1.74 -34.10 -17.26
CA GLY A 148 -0.78 -35.05 -16.72
C GLY A 148 0.71 -34.69 -16.67
N GLU A 149 1.16 -33.52 -17.03
CA GLU A 149 2.59 -33.19 -16.98
C GLU A 149 3.01 -32.41 -15.72
N LYS A 150 4.21 -32.77 -15.21
CA LYS A 150 4.85 -32.15 -14.07
C LYS A 150 5.27 -30.71 -14.40
N PHE A 151 4.94 -29.76 -13.51
CA PHE A 151 5.23 -28.35 -13.58
C PHE A 151 6.70 -28.03 -13.89
N VAL A 152 6.98 -27.36 -14.99
CA VAL A 152 8.28 -26.76 -15.29
C VAL A 152 8.11 -25.26 -15.47
N HIS A 153 8.68 -24.47 -14.53
CA HIS A 153 8.75 -23.02 -14.67
C HIS A 153 9.75 -22.63 -15.77
N ARG A 154 9.27 -22.11 -16.89
CA ARG A 154 10.10 -21.42 -17.88
C ARG A 154 9.33 -20.22 -18.43
N GLY A 155 9.77 -19.00 -18.07
CA GLY A 155 9.24 -17.75 -18.59
C GLY A 155 8.65 -16.81 -17.54
N SER A 156 8.24 -15.60 -17.95
CA SER A 156 7.65 -14.56 -17.07
C SER A 156 6.20 -14.84 -16.66
N ARG A 157 5.49 -15.68 -17.42
CA ARG A 157 4.11 -16.10 -17.14
C ARG A 157 4.11 -17.40 -16.34
N LYS A 158 3.22 -17.47 -15.35
CA LYS A 158 3.16 -18.58 -14.38
C LYS A 158 1.95 -19.47 -14.64
N MET A 159 2.03 -20.73 -14.26
CA MET A 159 0.90 -21.68 -14.26
C MET A 159 -0.06 -21.46 -13.08
N GLN A 160 0.25 -20.56 -12.19
CA GLN A 160 -0.60 -20.10 -11.10
C GLN A 160 -0.61 -18.59 -11.08
N ALA A 161 -1.79 -18.02 -10.87
CA ALA A 161 -1.99 -16.59 -10.61
C ALA A 161 -2.98 -16.40 -9.48
N ASP A 162 -2.85 -15.27 -8.81
CA ASP A 162 -3.74 -14.90 -7.73
C ASP A 162 -4.45 -13.57 -8.07
N CYS A 163 -5.72 -13.46 -7.68
CA CYS A 163 -6.44 -12.22 -7.61
C CYS A 163 -7.19 -12.14 -6.29
N TYR A 164 -7.95 -11.07 -6.07
CA TYR A 164 -8.69 -10.90 -4.83
C TYR A 164 -9.99 -10.14 -5.05
N PHE A 165 -10.87 -10.22 -4.06
CA PHE A 165 -12.01 -9.34 -3.87
C PHE A 165 -12.33 -9.24 -2.38
N VAL A 166 -13.15 -8.25 -2.04
CA VAL A 166 -13.61 -8.01 -0.67
C VAL A 166 -15.08 -8.42 -0.56
N VAL A 167 -15.43 -9.14 0.49
CA VAL A 167 -16.83 -9.39 0.84
C VAL A 167 -17.21 -8.47 2.00
N ARG A 168 -18.17 -7.59 1.76
CA ARG A 168 -18.78 -6.74 2.80
C ARG A 168 -19.66 -7.56 3.72
N SER A 169 -19.96 -7.03 4.89
CA SER A 169 -20.89 -7.67 5.82
C SER A 169 -22.30 -7.78 5.23
N ALA A 170 -22.96 -8.92 5.41
CA ALA A 170 -24.38 -9.10 5.10
C ALA A 170 -25.30 -8.27 6.01
N ALA A 171 -24.81 -7.91 7.20
CA ALA A 171 -25.52 -7.11 8.19
C ALA A 171 -24.58 -6.09 8.84
N PRO A 172 -24.23 -4.99 8.12
CA PRO A 172 -23.25 -4.02 8.55
C PRO A 172 -23.48 -3.50 9.95
N GLY A 173 -22.44 -3.56 10.81
CA GLY A 173 -22.47 -3.04 12.17
C GLY A 173 -23.33 -3.84 13.17
N ARG A 174 -23.88 -5.02 12.79
CA ARG A 174 -24.66 -5.86 13.70
C ARG A 174 -23.74 -6.61 14.67
N ASP A 175 -22.78 -7.35 14.15
CA ASP A 175 -21.97 -8.27 14.92
C ASP A 175 -20.67 -7.61 15.42
N THR A 176 -20.28 -6.51 14.81
CA THR A 176 -19.15 -5.66 15.20
C THR A 176 -19.41 -4.18 14.92
N LYS A 177 -18.76 -3.30 15.67
CA LYS A 177 -18.77 -1.84 15.43
C LYS A 177 -17.49 -1.35 14.75
N ILE A 178 -16.62 -2.27 14.30
CA ILE A 178 -15.34 -2.00 13.67
C ILE A 178 -15.40 -2.32 12.18
N LEU A 179 -15.07 -1.34 11.35
CA LEU A 179 -14.91 -1.48 9.90
C LEU A 179 -13.43 -1.29 9.54
N LEU A 180 -12.82 -2.27 8.87
CA LEU A 180 -11.51 -2.13 8.24
C LEU A 180 -11.69 -1.77 6.76
N GLN A 181 -11.24 -0.58 6.41
CA GLN A 181 -11.13 -0.16 5.02
C GLN A 181 -9.78 -0.62 4.48
N LEU A 182 -9.79 -1.41 3.42
CA LEU A 182 -8.60 -1.90 2.74
C LEU A 182 -8.12 -0.91 1.70
N SER A 183 -6.80 -0.77 1.57
CA SER A 183 -6.12 0.23 0.73
C SER A 183 -6.11 -0.16 -0.76
N THR A 184 -7.25 -0.56 -1.30
CA THR A 184 -7.38 -1.13 -2.66
C THR A 184 -7.00 -0.16 -3.77
N ASN A 185 -7.16 1.14 -3.56
CA ASN A 185 -6.69 2.17 -4.48
C ASN A 185 -5.15 2.19 -4.57
N THR A 186 -4.48 2.06 -3.42
CA THR A 186 -3.01 1.96 -3.35
C THR A 186 -2.52 0.70 -4.06
N TYR A 187 -3.18 -0.45 -3.85
CA TYR A 187 -2.82 -1.67 -4.57
C TYR A 187 -2.89 -1.47 -6.09
N ASN A 188 -3.94 -0.83 -6.59
CA ASN A 188 -4.11 -0.55 -8.02
C ASN A 188 -3.11 0.49 -8.53
N ALA A 189 -2.78 1.50 -7.73
CA ALA A 189 -1.80 2.55 -8.09
C ALA A 189 -0.39 1.99 -8.34
N TYR A 190 0.00 0.97 -7.60
CA TYR A 190 1.30 0.28 -7.74
C TYR A 190 1.27 -0.87 -8.74
N ASN A 191 0.11 -1.31 -9.19
CA ASN A 191 0.00 -2.40 -10.16
C ASN A 191 0.54 -1.98 -11.52
N ASN A 192 1.61 -2.62 -11.99
CA ASN A 192 2.23 -2.35 -13.30
C ASN A 192 1.89 -3.38 -14.37
N TRP A 193 0.97 -4.30 -14.09
CA TRP A 193 0.53 -5.25 -15.09
C TRP A 193 -0.09 -4.53 -16.30
N GLY A 194 0.23 -4.98 -17.49
CA GLY A 194 -0.15 -4.29 -18.74
C GLY A 194 0.83 -3.19 -19.17
N GLY A 195 1.87 -2.87 -18.35
CA GLY A 195 3.00 -2.04 -18.76
C GLY A 195 3.20 -0.77 -17.96
N THR A 196 2.18 -0.15 -17.38
CA THR A 196 2.30 1.07 -16.58
C THR A 196 1.54 1.01 -15.26
N SER A 197 1.97 1.82 -14.30
CA SER A 197 1.29 2.13 -13.04
C SER A 197 1.31 3.65 -12.83
N LEU A 198 0.87 4.13 -11.66
CA LEU A 198 1.03 5.54 -11.30
C LEU A 198 2.48 5.91 -10.89
N TYR A 199 3.45 5.04 -11.19
CA TYR A 199 4.88 5.23 -10.91
C TYR A 199 5.72 4.94 -12.13
N ALA A 200 6.68 5.84 -12.44
CA ALA A 200 7.60 5.66 -13.55
C ALA A 200 8.57 4.48 -13.32
N TYR A 201 9.11 4.35 -12.09
CA TYR A 201 10.17 3.40 -11.78
C TYR A 201 9.79 1.93 -12.02
N ASN A 202 8.52 1.58 -11.92
CA ASN A 202 8.03 0.22 -12.17
C ASN A 202 7.28 0.07 -13.51
N GLY A 203 7.12 1.16 -14.25
CA GLY A 203 6.53 1.15 -15.59
C GLY A 203 7.51 0.70 -16.67
N ARG A 204 7.00 0.13 -17.75
CA ARG A 204 7.80 -0.24 -18.92
C ARG A 204 8.46 1.01 -19.51
N GLY A 205 9.78 0.97 -19.67
CA GLY A 205 10.57 2.11 -20.18
C GLY A 205 10.59 3.32 -19.23
N ASN A 206 10.35 3.14 -17.94
CA ASN A 206 10.24 4.21 -16.93
C ASN A 206 9.13 5.23 -17.27
N VAL A 207 8.02 4.75 -17.85
CA VAL A 207 6.87 5.60 -18.17
C VAL A 207 5.87 5.55 -17.02
N GLN A 208 5.52 6.72 -16.49
CA GLN A 208 4.44 6.89 -15.52
C GLN A 208 3.09 6.91 -16.23
N GLY A 209 2.14 6.07 -15.79
CA GLY A 209 0.73 6.16 -16.16
C GLY A 209 0.02 7.23 -15.32
N ASN A 210 -0.99 7.86 -15.90
CA ASN A 210 -1.86 8.82 -15.19
C ASN A 210 -3.22 8.23 -14.87
N ARG A 211 -3.53 7.05 -15.41
CA ARG A 211 -4.77 6.32 -15.20
C ARG A 211 -4.47 4.85 -14.98
N VAL A 212 -5.16 4.20 -14.05
CA VAL A 212 -5.05 2.77 -13.77
C VAL A 212 -6.44 2.14 -13.64
N SER A 213 -6.63 0.97 -14.24
CA SER A 213 -7.87 0.20 -14.16
C SER A 213 -7.73 -0.97 -13.20
N ILE A 214 -8.83 -1.36 -12.53
CA ILE A 214 -8.91 -2.63 -11.77
C ILE A 214 -9.22 -3.83 -12.67
N GLU A 215 -9.70 -3.63 -13.89
CA GLU A 215 -10.11 -4.69 -14.82
C GLU A 215 -8.92 -5.35 -15.53
N ARG A 216 -7.92 -5.75 -14.73
CA ARG A 216 -6.68 -6.41 -15.15
C ARG A 216 -6.13 -7.25 -14.00
N PRO A 217 -5.25 -8.22 -14.25
CA PRO A 217 -4.59 -8.98 -13.17
C PRO A 217 -4.03 -8.04 -12.10
N PRO A 218 -4.50 -8.17 -10.83
CA PRO A 218 -4.18 -7.22 -9.78
C PRO A 218 -2.84 -7.49 -9.13
N SER A 219 -2.29 -6.48 -8.43
CA SER A 219 -1.37 -6.65 -7.32
C SER A 219 -2.09 -6.37 -6.01
N SER A 220 -1.56 -6.87 -4.90
CA SER A 220 -2.09 -6.61 -3.57
C SER A 220 -0.95 -6.44 -2.58
N GLN A 221 -1.12 -5.54 -1.65
CA GLN A 221 -0.20 -5.31 -0.53
C GLN A 221 -0.75 -5.89 0.78
N PHE A 222 -1.94 -6.47 0.77
CA PHE A 222 -2.66 -7.00 1.93
C PHE A 222 -1.79 -7.93 2.81
N ALA A 223 -1.04 -8.83 2.19
CA ALA A 223 -0.19 -9.78 2.93
C ALA A 223 0.95 -9.12 3.72
N VAL A 224 1.37 -7.91 3.31
CA VAL A 224 2.50 -7.19 3.93
C VAL A 224 2.05 -6.45 5.18
N TRP A 225 0.95 -5.72 5.09
CA TRP A 225 0.55 -4.79 6.16
C TRP A 225 -0.76 -5.16 6.85
N GLU A 226 -1.85 -5.41 6.10
CA GLU A 226 -3.16 -5.62 6.72
C GLU A 226 -3.30 -7.03 7.31
N LEU A 227 -2.79 -8.06 6.65
CA LEU A 227 -2.94 -9.45 7.12
C LEU A 227 -2.36 -9.68 8.51
N PRO A 228 -1.16 -9.19 8.88
CA PRO A 228 -0.66 -9.32 10.25
C PRO A 228 -1.57 -8.66 11.30
N PHE A 229 -2.16 -7.49 10.98
CA PHE A 229 -3.14 -6.83 11.84
C PHE A 229 -4.40 -7.69 12.00
N VAL A 230 -4.94 -8.18 10.91
CA VAL A 230 -6.14 -9.04 10.88
C VAL A 230 -5.89 -10.31 11.70
N GLN A 231 -4.76 -10.96 11.53
CA GLN A 231 -4.40 -12.17 12.27
C GLN A 231 -4.28 -11.90 13.77
N TRP A 232 -3.69 -10.77 14.14
CA TRP A 232 -3.60 -10.34 15.53
C TRP A 232 -4.99 -10.05 16.10
N ALA A 233 -5.84 -9.32 15.37
CA ALA A 233 -7.16 -8.96 15.81
C ALA A 233 -8.06 -10.19 16.03
N GLU A 234 -8.13 -11.11 15.06
CA GLU A 234 -8.91 -12.34 15.18
C GLU A 234 -8.37 -13.24 16.33
N ARG A 235 -7.05 -13.32 16.53
CA ARG A 235 -6.44 -14.06 17.64
C ARG A 235 -6.85 -13.49 19.00
N ASN A 236 -7.06 -12.19 19.08
CA ASN A 236 -7.49 -11.50 20.30
C ASN A 236 -9.01 -11.36 20.43
N GLY A 237 -9.79 -12.04 19.55
CA GLY A 237 -11.24 -12.11 19.64
C GLY A 237 -11.99 -10.92 19.04
N TYR A 238 -11.31 -10.02 18.33
CA TYR A 238 -11.97 -8.93 17.62
C TYR A 238 -12.64 -9.45 16.35
N GLN A 239 -13.92 -9.10 16.21
CA GLN A 239 -14.63 -9.24 14.95
C GLN A 239 -14.51 -7.91 14.18
N ILE A 240 -14.25 -7.99 12.89
CA ILE A 240 -14.04 -6.84 12.01
C ILE A 240 -14.82 -7.07 10.72
N ASP A 241 -15.59 -6.08 10.29
CA ASP A 241 -16.15 -6.03 8.95
C ASP A 241 -15.18 -5.30 7.99
N TYR A 242 -15.29 -5.58 6.71
CA TYR A 242 -14.35 -5.09 5.69
C TYR A 242 -15.06 -4.28 4.62
N SER A 243 -14.33 -3.31 4.07
CA SER A 243 -14.72 -2.54 2.88
C SER A 243 -13.51 -2.26 2.00
N ALA A 244 -13.73 -1.95 0.74
CA ALA A 244 -12.73 -1.38 -0.17
C ALA A 244 -12.75 0.15 -0.09
N ASN A 245 -11.72 0.84 -0.61
CA ASN A 245 -11.74 2.30 -0.75
C ASN A 245 -12.98 2.80 -1.51
N SER A 246 -13.38 2.11 -2.59
CA SER A 246 -14.56 2.46 -3.38
C SER A 246 -15.87 2.43 -2.58
N ASP A 247 -15.96 1.59 -1.53
CA ASP A 247 -17.16 1.56 -0.68
C ASP A 247 -17.31 2.83 0.16
N LEU A 248 -16.21 3.44 0.62
CA LEU A 248 -16.23 4.72 1.31
C LEU A 248 -16.73 5.86 0.40
N GLU A 249 -16.43 5.76 -0.88
CA GLU A 249 -16.87 6.73 -1.88
C GLU A 249 -18.30 6.55 -2.30
N PHE A 250 -18.68 5.34 -2.72
CA PHE A 250 -19.95 5.06 -3.37
C PHE A 250 -21.03 4.47 -2.46
N ARG A 251 -20.67 4.12 -1.20
CA ARG A 251 -21.59 3.56 -0.18
C ARG A 251 -21.37 4.22 1.20
N PRO A 252 -21.41 5.56 1.29
CA PRO A 252 -21.10 6.28 2.53
C PRO A 252 -22.04 5.94 3.70
N GLU A 253 -23.23 5.41 3.41
CA GLU A 253 -24.20 4.94 4.41
C GLU A 253 -23.66 3.78 5.26
N LEU A 254 -22.68 3.02 4.75
CA LEU A 254 -22.01 1.96 5.52
C LEU A 254 -21.36 2.52 6.79
N LEU A 255 -20.72 3.67 6.70
CA LEU A 255 -20.02 4.28 7.82
C LEU A 255 -20.93 4.49 9.04
N GLN A 256 -22.20 4.84 8.81
CA GLN A 256 -23.16 5.10 9.89
C GLN A 256 -23.51 3.85 10.72
N ARG A 257 -23.12 2.66 10.27
CA ARG A 257 -23.37 1.39 10.96
C ARG A 257 -22.28 1.07 11.98
N TYR A 258 -21.13 1.71 11.87
CA TYR A 258 -19.96 1.44 12.69
C TYR A 258 -19.68 2.57 13.68
N ARG A 259 -18.83 2.29 14.67
CA ARG A 259 -18.27 3.28 15.61
C ARG A 259 -16.85 3.62 15.29
N LEU A 260 -16.08 2.65 14.75
CA LEU A 260 -14.67 2.76 14.46
C LEU A 260 -14.39 2.33 13.03
N VAL A 261 -13.75 3.19 12.27
CA VAL A 261 -13.16 2.88 10.96
C VAL A 261 -11.66 2.75 11.14
N LEU A 262 -11.09 1.66 10.62
CA LEU A 262 -9.66 1.38 10.60
C LEU A 262 -9.10 1.57 9.19
N SER A 263 -7.91 2.17 9.09
CA SER A 263 -7.00 2.08 7.96
C SER A 263 -5.68 1.50 8.46
N VAL A 264 -5.11 0.52 7.76
CA VAL A 264 -3.92 -0.21 8.19
C VAL A 264 -2.91 -0.28 7.05
N GLY A 265 -1.63 -0.07 7.35
CA GLY A 265 -0.53 -0.23 6.42
C GLY A 265 -0.33 0.97 5.51
N HIS A 266 -0.39 0.79 4.20
CA HIS A 266 -0.07 1.81 3.21
C HIS A 266 -1.33 2.27 2.47
N ASP A 267 -1.92 3.40 2.87
CA ASP A 267 -3.23 3.88 2.37
C ASP A 267 -3.14 5.27 1.73
N GLU A 268 -2.47 5.34 0.61
CA GLU A 268 -1.89 6.53 -0.01
C GLU A 268 -2.87 7.31 -0.92
N TYR A 269 -3.82 6.61 -1.61
CA TYR A 269 -4.62 7.17 -2.70
C TYR A 269 -6.09 7.35 -2.34
N TRP A 270 -6.52 8.60 -2.13
CA TRP A 270 -7.86 8.94 -1.68
C TRP A 270 -8.58 9.88 -2.65
N SER A 271 -9.84 9.59 -2.98
CA SER A 271 -10.69 10.54 -3.71
C SER A 271 -11.24 11.63 -2.80
N GLY A 272 -11.66 12.74 -3.40
CA GLY A 272 -12.33 13.81 -2.66
C GLY A 272 -13.56 13.32 -1.90
N SER A 273 -14.40 12.51 -2.55
CA SER A 273 -15.63 11.97 -1.96
C SER A 273 -15.36 10.99 -0.80
N MET A 274 -14.34 10.12 -0.90
CA MET A 274 -13.91 9.28 0.22
C MET A 274 -13.59 10.12 1.45
N ARG A 275 -12.78 11.15 1.25
CA ARG A 275 -12.35 12.06 2.31
C ARG A 275 -13.53 12.83 2.91
N ASP A 276 -14.41 13.38 2.08
CA ASP A 276 -15.62 14.10 2.51
C ASP A 276 -16.54 13.21 3.35
N ASN A 277 -16.70 11.95 2.95
CA ASN A 277 -17.56 10.99 3.66
C ASN A 277 -16.97 10.61 5.02
N LEU A 278 -15.65 10.38 5.10
CA LEU A 278 -14.99 10.06 6.35
C LEU A 278 -14.94 11.27 7.30
N GLU A 279 -14.67 12.50 6.79
CA GLU A 279 -14.72 13.73 7.59
C GLU A 279 -16.13 13.97 8.16
N ARG A 280 -17.17 13.69 7.37
CA ARG A 280 -18.58 13.75 7.85
C ARG A 280 -18.86 12.71 8.93
N PHE A 281 -18.38 11.47 8.77
CA PHE A 281 -18.49 10.42 9.78
C PHE A 281 -17.84 10.86 11.10
N ILE A 282 -16.63 11.41 11.06
CA ILE A 282 -15.92 11.95 12.23
C ILE A 282 -16.74 13.09 12.87
N GLY A 283 -17.19 14.05 12.05
CA GLY A 283 -18.01 15.18 12.53
C GLY A 283 -19.29 14.76 13.24
N ASN A 284 -19.86 13.61 12.88
CA ASN A 284 -21.05 13.02 13.48
C ASN A 284 -20.76 12.09 14.68
N GLY A 285 -19.51 12.09 15.20
CA GLY A 285 -19.12 11.32 16.38
C GLY A 285 -18.55 9.93 16.09
N GLY A 286 -18.31 9.60 14.83
CA GLY A 286 -17.61 8.38 14.45
C GLY A 286 -16.10 8.47 14.71
N ASN A 287 -15.47 7.39 15.11
CA ASN A 287 -14.06 7.32 15.43
C ASN A 287 -13.25 6.71 14.27
N VAL A 288 -11.99 7.14 14.13
CA VAL A 288 -11.08 6.60 13.13
C VAL A 288 -9.74 6.24 13.80
N ALA A 289 -9.15 5.13 13.43
CA ALA A 289 -7.79 4.81 13.80
C ALA A 289 -6.98 4.45 12.54
N PHE A 290 -6.01 5.30 12.24
CA PHE A 290 -5.01 5.09 11.21
C PHE A 290 -3.82 4.35 11.84
N PHE A 291 -3.72 3.06 11.61
CA PHE A 291 -2.53 2.24 11.81
C PHE A 291 -1.78 2.15 10.48
N SER A 292 -1.65 3.29 9.82
CA SER A 292 -1.13 3.43 8.48
C SER A 292 -0.17 4.62 8.38
N GLY A 293 0.58 4.68 7.31
CA GLY A 293 1.47 5.79 6.97
C GLY A 293 1.37 6.16 5.50
N ASN A 294 1.89 7.33 5.16
CA ASN A 294 1.66 8.01 3.89
C ASN A 294 0.17 8.10 3.56
N THR A 295 -0.61 8.26 4.62
CA THR A 295 -2.07 8.12 4.57
C THR A 295 -2.69 9.33 3.90
N CYS A 296 -3.57 9.07 2.90
CA CYS A 296 -4.27 10.15 2.18
C CYS A 296 -3.30 11.13 1.51
N CYS A 297 -2.16 10.64 0.97
CA CYS A 297 -1.14 11.51 0.37
C CYS A 297 -1.58 12.06 -0.98
N TRP A 298 -2.13 11.22 -1.87
CA TRP A 298 -2.49 11.59 -3.22
C TRP A 298 -4.00 11.72 -3.40
N GLN A 299 -4.46 12.89 -3.91
CA GLN A 299 -5.82 13.01 -4.42
C GLN A 299 -5.94 12.31 -5.76
N VAL A 300 -6.91 11.40 -5.86
CA VAL A 300 -7.30 10.73 -7.11
C VAL A 300 -8.70 11.12 -7.54
N ARG A 301 -8.99 10.98 -8.82
CA ARG A 301 -10.35 10.95 -9.34
C ARG A 301 -10.73 9.51 -9.64
N SER A 302 -11.84 9.07 -9.07
CA SER A 302 -12.45 7.79 -9.41
C SER A 302 -13.26 7.93 -10.69
N GLU A 303 -13.17 6.93 -11.54
CA GLU A 303 -13.93 6.82 -12.78
C GLU A 303 -14.71 5.51 -12.78
N ASP A 304 -15.81 5.46 -13.50
CA ASP A 304 -16.64 4.26 -13.68
C ASP A 304 -16.97 3.55 -12.34
N GLN A 305 -17.40 4.32 -11.35
CA GLN A 305 -17.71 3.83 -9.99
C GLN A 305 -16.55 3.09 -9.32
N GLY A 306 -15.34 3.61 -9.45
CA GLY A 306 -14.13 3.07 -8.83
C GLY A 306 -13.41 2.00 -9.66
N ARG A 307 -13.87 1.72 -10.90
CA ARG A 307 -13.16 0.77 -11.78
C ARG A 307 -11.88 1.31 -12.36
N ALA A 308 -11.68 2.63 -12.33
CA ALA A 308 -10.42 3.24 -12.67
C ALA A 308 -10.12 4.46 -11.79
N LEU A 309 -8.84 4.78 -11.68
CA LEU A 309 -8.34 5.93 -10.95
C LEU A 309 -7.44 6.76 -11.85
N THR A 310 -7.62 8.08 -11.79
CA THR A 310 -6.74 9.05 -12.46
C THR A 310 -5.96 9.84 -11.43
N CYS A 311 -4.62 9.90 -11.59
CA CYS A 311 -3.72 10.70 -10.77
C CYS A 311 -2.49 11.14 -11.57
N PHE A 312 -2.27 12.44 -11.65
CA PHE A 312 -1.12 13.03 -12.34
C PHE A 312 0.09 13.24 -11.41
N LYS A 313 -0.12 13.21 -10.10
CA LYS A 313 0.94 13.32 -9.09
C LYS A 313 1.76 14.61 -9.27
N GLN A 314 3.10 14.48 -9.39
CA GLN A 314 4.00 15.59 -9.64
C GLN A 314 3.80 16.26 -11.02
N ASN A 315 3.19 15.55 -11.97
CA ASN A 315 2.90 16.07 -13.30
C ASN A 315 1.53 16.80 -13.36
N TYR A 316 1.03 17.30 -12.23
CA TYR A 316 -0.29 17.93 -12.10
C TYR A 316 -0.54 19.06 -13.11
N PHE A 317 0.50 19.71 -13.60
CA PHE A 317 0.40 20.81 -14.58
C PHE A 317 -0.12 20.37 -15.95
N VAL A 318 -0.06 19.05 -16.28
CA VAL A 318 -0.69 18.47 -17.50
C VAL A 318 -2.07 17.87 -17.21
N ASP A 319 -2.53 17.88 -15.96
CA ASP A 319 -3.90 17.49 -15.61
C ASP A 319 -4.89 18.50 -16.24
N PRO A 320 -5.93 18.06 -16.97
CA PRO A 320 -6.97 18.95 -17.49
C PRO A 320 -7.60 19.87 -16.42
N ALA A 321 -7.74 19.38 -15.18
CA ALA A 321 -8.24 20.19 -14.05
C ALA A 321 -7.35 21.40 -13.74
N PHE A 322 -6.04 21.30 -13.96
CA PHE A 322 -5.12 22.43 -13.79
C PHE A 322 -5.40 23.54 -14.81
N SER A 323 -5.52 23.18 -16.10
CA SER A 323 -5.83 24.14 -17.17
C SER A 323 -7.21 24.78 -16.99
N ALA A 324 -8.19 24.01 -16.50
CA ALA A 324 -9.54 24.48 -16.18
C ALA A 324 -9.60 25.30 -14.87
N ARG A 325 -8.54 25.35 -14.08
CA ARG A 325 -8.48 25.94 -12.72
C ARG A 325 -9.43 25.27 -11.73
N GLU A 326 -9.76 24.01 -11.95
CA GLU A 326 -10.60 23.20 -11.08
C GLU A 326 -9.76 22.52 -9.98
N PHE A 327 -9.05 23.34 -9.20
CA PHE A 327 -8.04 22.86 -8.25
C PHE A 327 -8.57 21.92 -7.16
N LYS A 328 -9.87 21.95 -6.87
CA LYS A 328 -10.49 21.04 -5.91
C LYS A 328 -10.44 19.58 -6.37
N THR A 329 -10.39 19.36 -7.68
CA THR A 329 -10.34 18.04 -8.31
C THR A 329 -8.98 17.69 -8.91
N LEU A 330 -7.99 18.58 -8.70
CA LEU A 330 -6.63 18.40 -9.21
C LEU A 330 -5.99 17.16 -8.58
N SER A 331 -5.54 16.23 -9.40
CA SER A 331 -5.00 14.95 -8.93
C SER A 331 -3.49 15.03 -8.67
N THR A 332 -3.15 15.56 -7.52
CA THR A 332 -1.79 15.73 -6.98
C THR A 332 -1.78 15.42 -5.48
N ALA A 333 -0.68 15.70 -4.78
CA ALA A 333 -0.63 15.54 -3.33
C ALA A 333 -1.69 16.42 -2.64
N TRP A 334 -2.37 15.87 -1.65
CA TRP A 334 -3.34 16.63 -0.83
C TRP A 334 -2.69 17.83 -0.15
N SER A 335 -1.43 17.70 0.27
CA SER A 335 -0.61 18.78 0.83
C SER A 335 -0.25 19.89 -0.18
N HIS A 336 -0.53 19.69 -1.49
CA HIS A 336 -0.21 20.70 -2.51
C HIS A 336 -0.99 22.00 -2.28
N HIS A 337 -0.29 23.14 -2.35
CA HIS A 337 -0.84 24.47 -2.01
C HIS A 337 -2.08 24.89 -2.82
N LEU A 338 -2.26 24.36 -4.05
CA LEU A 338 -3.44 24.64 -4.88
C LEU A 338 -4.71 23.98 -4.34
N LEU A 339 -4.60 22.82 -3.70
CA LEU A 339 -5.75 22.13 -3.10
C LEU A 339 -6.23 22.83 -1.82
N LYS A 340 -5.33 23.45 -1.05
CA LYS A 340 -5.61 24.11 0.24
C LYS A 340 -6.32 23.19 1.26
N ARG A 341 -6.07 21.89 1.12
CA ARG A 341 -6.71 20.84 1.94
C ARG A 341 -5.71 19.74 2.26
N PRO A 342 -4.63 20.04 3.02
CA PRO A 342 -3.62 19.04 3.36
C PRO A 342 -4.25 17.85 4.10
N GLU A 343 -3.64 16.69 3.95
CA GLU A 343 -4.08 15.46 4.61
C GLU A 343 -4.13 15.61 6.13
N ASN A 344 -3.24 16.41 6.71
CA ASN A 344 -3.20 16.70 8.14
C ASN A 344 -4.56 17.11 8.73
N GLN A 345 -5.43 17.80 7.96
CA GLN A 345 -6.76 18.19 8.40
C GLN A 345 -7.67 16.99 8.71
N LEU A 346 -7.42 15.83 8.07
CA LEU A 346 -8.16 14.59 8.30
C LEU A 346 -7.40 13.66 9.24
N THR A 347 -6.12 13.41 8.97
CA THR A 347 -5.33 12.37 9.63
C THR A 347 -4.61 12.87 10.89
N GLY A 348 -4.55 14.21 11.09
CA GLY A 348 -3.77 14.86 12.14
C GLY A 348 -2.30 15.05 11.79
N VAL A 349 -1.78 14.25 10.88
CA VAL A 349 -0.38 14.23 10.42
C VAL A 349 -0.35 14.01 8.92
N GLY A 350 0.78 14.21 8.26
CA GLY A 350 0.92 13.99 6.83
C GLY A 350 2.35 13.67 6.42
N PHE A 351 2.49 13.11 5.25
CA PHE A 351 3.76 12.62 4.75
C PHE A 351 4.80 13.72 4.55
N LEU A 352 4.35 14.94 4.24
CA LEU A 352 5.22 16.09 4.02
C LEU A 352 6.14 16.39 5.22
N TRP A 353 5.66 16.22 6.45
CA TRP A 353 6.41 16.44 7.70
C TRP A 353 6.94 15.15 8.30
N GLY A 354 6.60 14.04 7.68
CA GLY A 354 7.12 12.71 7.93
C GLY A 354 8.34 12.39 7.07
N GLY A 355 8.29 11.25 6.39
CA GLY A 355 9.32 10.79 5.46
C GLY A 355 9.64 9.32 5.60
N PHE A 356 10.89 8.97 5.29
CA PHE A 356 11.41 7.61 5.30
C PHE A 356 12.41 7.38 6.44
N ARG A 357 12.56 6.13 6.86
CA ARG A 357 13.58 5.76 7.82
C ARG A 357 14.49 4.63 7.35
N ARG A 358 13.93 3.60 6.70
CA ARG A 358 14.67 2.44 6.19
C ARG A 358 14.26 2.06 4.77
N SER A 359 13.93 3.04 3.96
CA SER A 359 13.58 2.87 2.55
C SER A 359 14.13 4.03 1.70
N HIS A 360 14.05 3.91 0.39
CA HIS A 360 14.45 4.95 -0.57
C HIS A 360 15.86 5.51 -0.32
N GLY A 361 16.82 4.64 0.05
CA GLY A 361 18.18 5.07 0.36
C GLY A 361 18.34 5.81 1.70
N GLN A 362 17.27 5.97 2.48
CA GLN A 362 17.33 6.51 3.82
C GLN A 362 17.48 5.39 4.83
N PHE A 363 18.70 5.16 5.28
CA PHE A 363 19.02 4.20 6.32
C PHE A 363 19.61 4.99 7.49
N MET A 364 18.76 5.32 8.46
CA MET A 364 19.19 5.94 9.71
C MET A 364 19.76 4.85 10.62
N ASP A 365 20.92 5.11 11.23
CA ASP A 365 21.71 4.09 11.93
C ASP A 365 21.12 3.69 13.28
N ASP A 366 20.34 4.56 13.91
CA ASP A 366 19.68 4.32 15.19
C ASP A 366 18.40 3.46 15.02
N PRO A 367 17.90 2.82 16.10
CA PRO A 367 16.66 2.06 16.07
C PRO A 367 15.46 2.86 15.58
N ALA A 368 14.58 2.21 14.79
CA ALA A 368 13.34 2.79 14.30
C ALA A 368 12.23 2.65 15.34
N GLU A 369 12.33 3.40 16.43
CA GLU A 369 11.49 3.29 17.63
C GLU A 369 10.85 4.63 17.98
N TYR A 370 9.65 4.58 18.55
CA TYR A 370 8.97 5.74 19.08
C TYR A 370 9.50 6.11 20.46
N THR A 371 9.82 7.39 20.66
CA THR A 371 10.07 7.98 21.98
C THR A 371 8.75 8.49 22.56
N VAL A 372 8.41 8.06 23.77
CA VAL A 372 7.17 8.40 24.50
C VAL A 372 7.27 9.80 25.12
N HIS A 373 6.29 10.63 24.88
CA HIS A 373 6.22 12.00 25.45
C HIS A 373 5.14 12.16 26.52
N ARG A 374 4.00 11.48 26.37
CA ARG A 374 2.81 11.62 27.26
C ARG A 374 2.31 10.24 27.72
N PRO A 375 3.06 9.55 28.61
CA PRO A 375 2.78 8.19 29.06
C PRO A 375 1.49 8.06 29.86
N GLU A 376 0.99 9.14 30.44
CA GLU A 376 -0.27 9.20 31.22
C GLU A 376 -1.52 9.08 30.34
N HIS A 377 -1.38 9.20 29.03
CA HIS A 377 -2.52 9.15 28.10
C HIS A 377 -3.11 7.74 28.05
N TRP A 378 -4.43 7.62 27.92
CA TRP A 378 -5.16 6.34 27.91
C TRP A 378 -4.64 5.35 26.86
N VAL A 379 -4.09 5.85 25.75
CA VAL A 379 -3.46 5.03 24.70
C VAL A 379 -2.36 4.13 25.25
N PHE A 380 -1.62 4.59 26.27
CA PHE A 380 -0.54 3.83 26.92
C PHE A 380 -0.98 3.12 28.19
N GLN A 381 -2.26 3.12 28.53
CA GLN A 381 -2.73 2.49 29.77
C GLN A 381 -2.33 1.01 29.84
N GLY A 382 -1.63 0.63 30.90
CA GLY A 382 -1.15 -0.73 31.11
C GLY A 382 0.07 -1.14 30.27
N ALA A 383 0.69 -0.21 29.54
CA ALA A 383 1.96 -0.47 28.82
C ALA A 383 3.20 -0.34 29.71
N GLY A 384 3.09 0.28 30.89
CA GLY A 384 4.21 0.43 31.85
C GLY A 384 5.27 1.44 31.43
N LEU A 385 4.97 2.31 30.46
CA LEU A 385 5.89 3.29 29.89
C LEU A 385 5.99 4.55 30.72
N LYS A 386 7.16 5.19 30.65
CA LYS A 386 7.46 6.51 31.21
C LYS A 386 7.85 7.47 30.09
N ARG A 387 7.86 8.76 30.37
CA ARG A 387 8.36 9.78 29.43
C ARG A 387 9.84 9.50 29.11
N GLY A 388 10.17 9.48 27.84
CA GLY A 388 11.49 9.20 27.32
C GLY A 388 11.75 7.70 27.05
N ASP A 389 10.87 6.80 27.49
CA ASP A 389 10.97 5.39 27.11
C ASP A 389 10.73 5.23 25.60
N VAL A 390 11.27 4.16 25.04
CA VAL A 390 11.18 3.84 23.62
C VAL A 390 10.50 2.50 23.39
N PHE A 391 9.85 2.32 22.22
CA PHE A 391 9.22 1.04 21.86
C PHE A 391 9.20 0.83 20.34
N GLY A 392 9.05 -0.44 19.94
CA GLY A 392 8.85 -0.84 18.54
C GLY A 392 10.12 -0.97 17.71
N GLY A 393 11.30 -0.64 18.26
CA GLY A 393 12.57 -0.66 17.53
C GLY A 393 12.99 -2.05 17.06
N LYS A 394 12.72 -3.10 17.86
CA LYS A 394 13.02 -4.49 17.50
C LYS A 394 12.37 -4.91 16.18
N ASP A 395 11.11 -4.52 15.99
CA ASP A 395 10.30 -4.93 14.84
C ASP A 395 10.25 -3.84 13.75
N THR A 396 11.02 -2.77 13.92
CA THR A 396 11.15 -1.66 12.95
C THR A 396 9.78 -1.10 12.58
N ILE A 397 8.94 -0.77 13.59
CA ILE A 397 7.58 -0.28 13.36
C ILE A 397 7.52 1.11 12.71
N VAL A 398 8.64 1.83 12.61
CA VAL A 398 8.80 3.04 11.80
C VAL A 398 9.85 2.73 10.74
N GLY A 399 9.45 2.09 9.64
CA GLY A 399 10.38 1.56 8.65
C GLY A 399 10.26 2.20 7.28
N TYR A 400 9.21 1.91 6.56
CA TYR A 400 9.03 2.28 5.17
C TYR A 400 8.66 3.78 5.03
N GLU A 401 7.45 4.15 5.37
CA GLU A 401 6.94 5.53 5.29
C GLU A 401 6.24 5.94 6.58
N ALA A 402 6.37 7.20 6.93
CA ALA A 402 5.81 7.72 8.17
C ALA A 402 5.27 9.14 8.00
N ASP A 403 4.24 9.48 8.76
CA ASP A 403 3.55 10.76 8.73
C ASP A 403 3.93 11.63 9.92
N GLY A 404 3.99 12.93 9.72
CA GLY A 404 4.33 13.90 10.76
C GLY A 404 3.53 15.19 10.69
N CYS A 405 3.86 16.08 11.59
CA CYS A 405 3.35 17.43 11.58
C CYS A 405 4.49 18.43 11.89
N GLU A 406 4.27 19.70 11.54
CA GLU A 406 5.22 20.76 11.92
C GLU A 406 5.21 20.92 13.44
N LEU A 407 6.39 20.71 14.05
CA LEU A 407 6.55 20.68 15.51
C LEU A 407 7.31 21.89 16.03
N GLU A 408 6.90 22.35 17.20
CA GLU A 408 7.71 23.16 18.10
C GLU A 408 7.92 22.41 19.43
N TRP A 409 9.06 22.67 20.08
CA TRP A 409 9.40 22.03 21.34
C TRP A 409 9.34 23.03 22.49
N ARG A 410 8.56 22.69 23.53
CA ARG A 410 8.41 23.48 24.74
C ARG A 410 8.64 22.57 25.95
N ASP A 411 9.58 22.91 26.83
CA ASP A 411 9.95 22.12 28.01
C ASP A 411 10.22 20.63 27.69
N GLY A 412 10.84 20.38 26.52
CA GLY A 412 11.16 19.04 26.04
C GLY A 412 9.94 18.19 25.65
N LEU A 413 8.79 18.82 25.41
CA LEU A 413 7.59 18.20 24.83
C LEU A 413 7.32 18.74 23.42
N PRO A 414 6.92 17.85 22.47
CA PRO A 414 6.52 18.29 21.14
C PRO A 414 5.08 18.80 21.13
N PHE A 415 4.87 19.89 20.39
CA PHE A 415 3.57 20.47 20.10
C PHE A 415 3.46 20.74 18.60
N PRO A 416 2.32 20.49 17.96
CA PRO A 416 2.11 20.89 16.58
C PRO A 416 2.01 22.40 16.49
N THR A 417 2.52 22.98 15.40
CA THR A 417 2.37 24.43 15.13
C THR A 417 1.03 24.78 14.50
N HIS A 418 0.28 23.77 14.02
CA HIS A 418 -1.00 23.85 13.30
C HIS A 418 -0.94 24.58 11.94
N LYS A 419 0.22 25.08 11.52
CA LYS A 419 0.41 25.79 10.25
C LYS A 419 0.27 24.89 9.02
N ASP A 420 0.49 23.60 9.19
CA ASP A 420 0.39 22.55 8.18
C ASP A 420 -1.03 21.97 8.04
N GLY A 421 -2.00 22.49 8.80
CA GLY A 421 -3.38 22.01 8.81
C GLY A 421 -3.67 20.97 9.88
N THR A 422 -2.70 20.58 10.69
CA THR A 422 -2.92 19.72 11.87
C THR A 422 -3.97 20.33 12.79
N PRO A 423 -5.02 19.59 13.21
CA PRO A 423 -6.11 20.11 14.05
C PRO A 423 -5.62 20.68 15.39
N GLU A 424 -6.26 21.75 15.85
CA GLU A 424 -5.92 22.45 17.10
C GLU A 424 -5.93 21.54 18.34
N THR A 425 -6.75 20.48 18.33
CA THR A 425 -6.84 19.51 19.43
C THR A 425 -5.86 18.34 19.29
N PHE A 426 -4.99 18.33 18.26
CA PHE A 426 -4.06 17.24 18.07
C PHE A 426 -3.01 17.19 19.18
N THR A 427 -2.90 16.04 19.82
CA THR A 427 -1.92 15.76 20.86
C THR A 427 -0.90 14.75 20.36
N VAL A 428 0.38 15.15 20.29
CA VAL A 428 1.48 14.27 19.95
C VAL A 428 1.82 13.40 21.16
N LEU A 429 1.72 12.08 21.03
CA LEU A 429 1.99 11.12 22.10
C LEU A 429 3.41 10.59 22.06
N SER A 430 3.91 10.28 20.87
CA SER A 430 5.26 9.78 20.62
C SER A 430 5.79 10.28 19.29
N THR A 431 7.13 10.31 19.17
CA THR A 431 7.80 10.67 17.91
C THR A 431 8.93 9.72 17.59
N CYS A 432 9.22 9.57 16.29
CA CYS A 432 10.43 8.90 15.81
C CYS A 432 11.03 9.76 14.68
N PRO A 433 12.31 10.13 14.70
CA PRO A 433 12.94 10.90 13.63
C PRO A 433 12.88 10.13 12.30
N VAL A 434 12.53 10.82 11.23
CA VAL A 434 12.49 10.33 9.84
C VAL A 434 12.96 11.44 8.92
N ARG A 435 13.23 11.15 7.65
CA ARG A 435 13.63 12.20 6.71
C ARG A 435 13.31 11.83 5.26
N TRP A 436 13.16 12.86 4.44
CA TRP A 436 13.09 12.73 3.01
C TRP A 436 14.47 12.48 2.40
N HIS A 437 14.50 11.69 1.31
CA HIS A 437 15.67 11.68 0.45
C HIS A 437 15.83 13.04 -0.23
N PRO A 438 17.04 13.59 -0.38
CA PRO A 438 17.23 14.88 -1.04
C PRO A 438 16.62 14.97 -2.43
N ASP A 439 16.62 13.85 -3.18
CA ASP A 439 16.10 13.81 -4.54
C ASP A 439 14.58 13.58 -4.61
N ASP A 440 13.94 13.08 -3.54
CA ASP A 440 12.51 12.82 -3.51
C ASP A 440 11.66 14.09 -3.37
N CYS A 441 12.28 15.21 -3.02
CA CYS A 441 11.59 16.49 -2.77
C CYS A 441 11.59 17.43 -3.98
N GLU A 442 12.21 17.07 -5.10
CA GLU A 442 12.39 17.98 -6.25
C GLU A 442 11.07 18.48 -6.86
N TRP A 443 10.03 17.65 -6.81
CA TRP A 443 8.71 17.97 -7.32
C TRP A 443 7.83 18.77 -6.34
N TYR A 444 8.30 18.97 -5.08
CA TYR A 444 7.56 19.72 -4.08
C TYR A 444 8.18 21.12 -3.88
N GLU A 445 7.61 22.12 -4.51
CA GLU A 445 8.15 23.47 -4.69
C GLU A 445 8.56 24.21 -3.38
N ARG A 446 8.04 23.77 -2.24
CA ARG A 446 8.23 24.45 -0.94
C ARG A 446 8.96 23.60 0.09
N TRP A 447 9.54 22.49 -0.34
CA TRP A 447 10.20 21.56 0.57
C TRP A 447 11.71 21.77 0.63
N GLU A 448 12.27 21.76 1.84
CA GLU A 448 13.72 21.82 2.04
C GLU A 448 14.34 20.44 1.84
N LYS A 449 15.27 20.33 0.92
CA LYS A 449 15.99 19.08 0.64
C LYS A 449 16.67 18.52 1.89
N GLY A 450 16.51 17.21 2.12
CA GLY A 450 17.14 16.52 3.25
C GLY A 450 16.62 16.91 4.63
N ARG A 451 15.45 17.57 4.70
CA ARG A 451 14.80 17.92 5.96
C ARG A 451 14.55 16.68 6.82
N THR A 452 14.89 16.80 8.09
CA THR A 452 14.50 15.81 9.10
C THR A 452 13.11 16.14 9.58
N GLY A 453 12.18 15.20 9.41
CA GLY A 453 10.84 15.21 9.98
C GLY A 453 10.73 14.27 11.16
N ALA A 454 9.51 13.94 11.54
CA ALA A 454 9.25 12.94 12.55
C ALA A 454 7.96 12.17 12.24
N ALA A 455 7.96 10.86 12.43
CA ALA A 455 6.72 10.13 12.63
C ALA A 455 6.09 10.64 13.92
N CYS A 456 4.84 11.12 13.87
CA CYS A 456 4.15 11.74 15.00
C CYS A 456 2.91 10.94 15.36
N MET A 457 3.06 9.91 16.22
CA MET A 457 1.91 9.20 16.76
C MET A 457 1.10 10.14 17.67
N GLY A 458 -0.20 10.21 17.44
CA GLY A 458 -1.06 11.10 18.21
C GLY A 458 -2.55 10.94 17.92
N LEU A 459 -3.34 11.87 18.42
CA LEU A 459 -4.79 11.87 18.21
C LEU A 459 -5.38 13.26 18.36
N TYR A 460 -6.55 13.45 17.77
CA TYR A 460 -7.38 14.64 17.96
C TYR A 460 -8.85 14.28 18.06
N THR A 461 -9.68 15.24 18.50
CA THR A 461 -11.13 15.08 18.58
C THR A 461 -11.82 16.20 17.81
N ARG A 462 -12.76 15.81 16.91
CA ARG A 462 -13.63 16.74 16.18
C ARG A 462 -14.99 16.07 15.95
N GLY A 463 -15.83 16.04 16.98
CA GLY A 463 -17.02 15.19 17.06
C GLY A 463 -16.64 13.78 17.52
N GLY A 464 -16.02 12.98 16.65
CA GLY A 464 -15.35 11.74 17.02
C GLY A 464 -13.85 11.93 17.27
N THR A 465 -13.21 10.85 17.68
CA THR A 465 -11.75 10.80 17.91
C THR A 465 -11.03 10.15 16.73
N VAL A 466 -9.95 10.78 16.30
CA VAL A 466 -9.05 10.25 15.27
C VAL A 466 -7.69 9.96 15.90
N PHE A 467 -7.30 8.69 15.94
CA PHE A 467 -5.98 8.23 16.33
C PHE A 467 -5.14 7.97 15.08
N ASN A 468 -3.84 8.29 15.13
CA ASN A 468 -2.90 7.97 14.07
C ASN A 468 -1.60 7.41 14.65
N ALA A 469 -1.23 6.20 14.22
CA ALA A 469 0.05 5.58 14.52
C ALA A 469 1.19 6.17 13.70
N ALA A 470 0.88 6.84 12.60
CA ALA A 470 1.79 7.61 11.76
C ALA A 470 2.90 6.78 11.07
N THR A 471 2.65 5.53 10.76
CA THR A 471 3.60 4.65 10.06
C THR A 471 2.91 3.52 9.31
N THR A 472 3.46 3.16 8.14
CA THR A 472 3.01 1.98 7.37
C THR A 472 3.24 0.67 8.10
N ASP A 473 4.30 0.60 8.92
CA ASP A 473 4.85 -0.67 9.43
C ASP A 473 4.37 -1.03 10.84
N TRP A 474 3.30 -0.39 11.34
CA TRP A 474 2.74 -0.69 12.66
C TRP A 474 2.49 -2.19 12.88
N SER A 475 1.97 -2.86 11.85
CA SER A 475 1.62 -4.29 11.91
C SER A 475 2.83 -5.21 12.10
N HIS A 476 4.06 -4.76 11.83
CA HIS A 476 5.27 -5.52 12.11
C HIS A 476 5.43 -5.79 13.61
N GLY A 477 5.11 -4.83 14.47
CA GLY A 477 5.12 -5.02 15.91
C GLY A 477 4.07 -6.04 16.40
N LEU A 478 2.92 -6.12 15.72
CA LEU A 478 1.90 -7.13 16.00
C LEU A 478 2.35 -8.53 15.54
N LEU A 479 3.01 -8.63 14.40
CA LEU A 479 3.62 -9.86 13.89
C LEU A 479 4.76 -10.32 14.80
N GLY A 480 5.61 -9.39 15.26
CA GLY A 480 6.72 -9.62 16.18
C GLY A 480 6.30 -9.86 17.65
N ALA A 481 4.99 -9.75 17.93
CA ALA A 481 4.42 -9.86 19.28
C ALA A 481 5.02 -8.87 20.30
N ASP A 482 5.30 -7.62 19.84
CA ASP A 482 5.72 -6.52 20.71
C ASP A 482 4.61 -6.17 21.69
N LYS A 483 4.88 -6.32 22.99
CA LYS A 483 3.85 -6.17 24.04
C LYS A 483 3.33 -4.74 24.17
N VAL A 484 4.13 -3.74 23.83
CA VAL A 484 3.72 -2.34 23.86
C VAL A 484 2.82 -2.04 22.68
N VAL A 485 3.22 -2.47 21.46
CA VAL A 485 2.42 -2.30 20.25
C VAL A 485 1.07 -3.02 20.36
N GLU A 486 1.07 -4.28 20.85
CA GLU A 486 -0.17 -5.03 21.14
C GLU A 486 -1.07 -4.29 22.13
N ARG A 487 -0.48 -3.74 23.23
CA ARG A 487 -1.23 -3.02 24.26
C ARG A 487 -1.85 -1.72 23.73
N ILE A 488 -1.08 -0.93 22.99
CA ILE A 488 -1.56 0.29 22.37
C ILE A 488 -2.71 -0.03 21.39
N THR A 489 -2.51 -1.01 20.51
CA THR A 489 -3.54 -1.42 19.54
C THR A 489 -4.83 -1.84 20.25
N LYS A 490 -4.70 -2.67 21.32
CA LYS A 490 -5.83 -3.08 22.12
C LYS A 490 -6.55 -1.90 22.78
N ASN A 491 -5.82 -0.97 23.38
CA ASN A 491 -6.39 0.21 24.03
C ASN A 491 -7.18 1.06 23.02
N VAL A 492 -6.62 1.27 21.82
CA VAL A 492 -7.27 2.05 20.75
C VAL A 492 -8.56 1.36 20.28
N LEU A 493 -8.50 0.06 19.98
CA LEU A 493 -9.71 -0.68 19.54
C LEU A 493 -10.77 -0.70 20.63
N ASP A 494 -10.41 -1.03 21.88
CA ASP A 494 -11.37 -1.13 23.01
C ASP A 494 -12.00 0.23 23.35
N HIS A 495 -11.28 1.33 23.18
CA HIS A 495 -11.77 2.66 23.52
C HIS A 495 -12.63 3.26 22.40
N LEU A 496 -12.22 3.11 21.14
CA LEU A 496 -12.86 3.80 20.02
C LEU A 496 -14.01 3.02 19.38
N SER A 497 -14.18 1.72 19.69
CA SER A 497 -15.27 0.91 19.13
C SER A 497 -16.54 0.87 20.02
N LYS A 498 -16.51 1.51 21.19
CA LYS A 498 -17.64 1.56 22.15
C LYS A 498 -18.78 2.45 21.71
#